data_a8ff6ebde9ef52f16ff7b55601632776
#
_entry.id   a8ff6ebde9ef52f16ff7b55601632776
#
_cell.length_a   1.000
_cell.length_b   1.000
_cell.length_c   1.000
_cell.angle_alpha   90.00
_cell.angle_beta   90.00
_cell.angle_gamma   90.00
#
_symmetry.space_group_name_H-M   'P 1'
#
loop_
_entity.id
_entity.type
_entity.pdbx_description
1 polymer ?
#
loop_
_entity_poly.entity_id
_entity_poly.type
_entity_poly.pdbx_seq_one_letter_code
_entity_poly.pdbx_strand_id
1 'polypeptide(L)'
;MTRQLHLGGFLIASPVTHSHAAWRHPGSETDYFGPDHYHRVGRILERGKFDFAFFADLLAAPDRFGGDQTEPFRRGTQAAATLDPSLVAASLAAVTSRLGIAVTKSATYFHPYELARVFGSLDHLTRGRIAWNIVTSLTQAEARNFGHDAHVGHEERYARAEEFVSTAIKLWSSWDADAVTADKESGIWADPSKIHPVDHAGAHYRTRGPLNQPRSPQHRPVLIQAGSSETGKNFAARWAEAIVEIDPTPEGRRAYYDDVKSRAVNFGRNPDHVKVFPSFIPFIGETESIAREKQAFHNELADPISGLITLSVHTDHDFSQYDLDAPVEDVQVTGTQGLFAVARRLSERDNLTLRDIGRLYAQGVLLPQFVGTATDVADQIEASFTGGEADGFIVSSAQTPGTFNDFVDYVVPELQRRGLFRRDYEGSTLREHLGLGDAHDDLPADIRGDAHQLAG
;
A
#
# COMPACT_ATOMS: atom_id res chain seq x y z
N MET A 1 -17.81 -13.51 17.56
CA MET A 1 -16.44 -13.98 17.26
C MET A 1 -15.48 -12.94 17.81
N THR A 2 -14.36 -13.35 18.38
CA THR A 2 -13.30 -12.41 18.80
C THR A 2 -12.73 -11.75 17.55
N ARG A 3 -12.53 -10.43 17.57
CA ARG A 3 -11.88 -9.67 16.49
C ARG A 3 -10.50 -10.27 16.21
N GLN A 4 -10.20 -10.58 14.95
CA GLN A 4 -8.89 -11.05 14.48
C GLN A 4 -8.17 -9.96 13.73
N LEU A 5 -6.84 -9.93 13.83
CA LEU A 5 -6.01 -9.01 13.09
C LEU A 5 -5.76 -9.50 11.65
N HIS A 6 -5.39 -8.58 10.79
CA HIS A 6 -5.02 -8.82 9.39
C HIS A 6 -3.52 -8.58 9.16
N LEU A 7 -2.92 -9.21 8.17
CA LEU A 7 -1.51 -9.05 7.83
C LEU A 7 -1.31 -8.76 6.33
N GLY A 8 -0.57 -7.70 6.03
CA GLY A 8 -0.05 -7.41 4.69
C GLY A 8 1.48 -7.47 4.67
N GLY A 9 2.07 -7.94 3.57
CA GLY A 9 3.53 -7.92 3.37
C GLY A 9 3.93 -6.80 2.44
N PHE A 10 4.77 -5.86 2.88
CA PHE A 10 5.22 -4.74 2.06
C PHE A 10 6.35 -5.11 1.11
N LEU A 11 6.18 -4.78 -0.14
CA LEU A 11 7.13 -4.97 -1.23
C LEU A 11 7.20 -3.72 -2.11
N ILE A 12 8.36 -3.54 -2.73
CA ILE A 12 8.51 -2.76 -3.96
C ILE A 12 9.08 -3.74 -4.98
N ALA A 13 8.70 -3.64 -6.24
CA ALA A 13 9.28 -4.48 -7.29
C ALA A 13 10.70 -3.99 -7.66
N SER A 14 11.59 -3.95 -6.66
CA SER A 14 12.87 -3.25 -6.58
C SER A 14 13.81 -3.95 -5.61
N PRO A 15 15.12 -3.62 -5.62
CA PRO A 15 16.10 -4.08 -4.63
C PRO A 15 15.83 -3.69 -3.18
N VAL A 16 15.01 -2.69 -2.94
CA VAL A 16 14.73 -2.15 -1.61
C VAL A 16 13.24 -2.22 -1.29
N THR A 17 12.95 -2.18 0.02
CA THR A 17 11.62 -2.04 0.59
C THR A 17 11.51 -0.66 1.26
N HIS A 18 10.92 -0.55 2.45
CA HIS A 18 11.11 0.64 3.29
C HIS A 18 12.58 0.79 3.74
N SER A 19 13.30 -0.32 3.93
CA SER A 19 14.72 -0.29 4.28
C SER A 19 15.61 -0.14 3.05
N HIS A 20 16.44 0.89 3.02
CA HIS A 20 17.48 1.07 2.00
C HIS A 20 18.73 0.21 2.29
N ALA A 21 18.84 -0.34 3.50
CA ALA A 21 19.88 -1.30 3.86
C ALA A 21 19.62 -2.70 3.27
N ALA A 22 18.39 -3.01 2.87
CA ALA A 22 17.96 -4.35 2.50
C ALA A 22 18.84 -5.00 1.43
N TRP A 23 19.14 -4.33 0.32
CA TRP A 23 19.95 -4.88 -0.76
C TRP A 23 21.42 -5.13 -0.37
N ARG A 24 21.93 -4.40 0.64
CA ARG A 24 23.30 -4.55 1.17
C ARG A 24 23.44 -5.71 2.13
N HIS A 25 22.34 -6.22 2.65
CA HIS A 25 22.35 -7.32 3.60
C HIS A 25 22.83 -8.62 2.90
N PRO A 26 23.83 -9.34 3.45
CA PRO A 26 24.42 -10.52 2.80
C PRO A 26 23.41 -11.65 2.53
N GLY A 27 22.35 -11.73 3.32
CA GLY A 27 21.27 -12.72 3.17
C GLY A 27 20.16 -12.28 2.21
N SER A 28 20.22 -11.09 1.61
CA SER A 28 19.24 -10.66 0.63
C SER A 28 19.51 -11.28 -0.73
N GLU A 29 18.43 -11.64 -1.41
CA GLU A 29 18.52 -12.07 -2.80
C GLU A 29 18.87 -10.89 -3.71
N THR A 30 19.56 -11.15 -4.82
CA THR A 30 20.00 -10.13 -5.77
C THR A 30 19.24 -10.17 -7.10
N ASP A 31 18.45 -11.20 -7.34
CA ASP A 31 17.64 -11.35 -8.56
C ASP A 31 16.24 -10.72 -8.37
N TYR A 32 16.20 -9.40 -8.23
CA TYR A 32 14.97 -8.63 -8.04
C TYR A 32 14.14 -8.42 -9.32
N PHE A 33 14.72 -8.71 -10.49
CA PHE A 33 14.06 -8.56 -11.79
C PHE A 33 13.59 -9.90 -12.37
N GLY A 34 13.92 -11.01 -11.71
CA GLY A 34 13.43 -12.33 -12.06
C GLY A 34 12.12 -12.68 -11.33
N PRO A 35 11.25 -13.53 -11.92
CA PRO A 35 9.97 -13.89 -11.32
C PRO A 35 10.15 -14.74 -10.05
N ASP A 36 11.23 -15.49 -9.94
CA ASP A 36 11.45 -16.46 -8.85
C ASP A 36 11.53 -15.81 -7.47
N HIS A 37 12.10 -14.60 -7.39
CA HIS A 37 12.14 -13.82 -6.17
C HIS A 37 10.71 -13.57 -5.64
N TYR A 38 9.84 -13.02 -6.47
CA TYR A 38 8.45 -12.70 -6.08
C TYR A 38 7.63 -13.97 -5.82
N HIS A 39 7.86 -15.04 -6.60
CA HIS A 39 7.20 -16.33 -6.39
C HIS A 39 7.56 -16.95 -5.04
N ARG A 40 8.83 -16.85 -4.60
CA ARG A 40 9.23 -17.29 -3.26
C ARG A 40 8.57 -16.48 -2.18
N VAL A 41 8.63 -15.16 -2.26
CA VAL A 41 8.00 -14.26 -1.28
C VAL A 41 6.49 -14.51 -1.21
N GLY A 42 5.81 -14.61 -2.33
CA GLY A 42 4.37 -14.87 -2.35
C GLY A 42 3.99 -16.20 -1.69
N ARG A 43 4.74 -17.28 -1.95
CA ARG A 43 4.51 -18.57 -1.29
C ARG A 43 4.76 -18.51 0.23
N ILE A 44 5.76 -17.74 0.67
CA ILE A 44 6.03 -17.50 2.11
C ILE A 44 4.86 -16.78 2.76
N LEU A 45 4.40 -15.68 2.17
CA LEU A 45 3.27 -14.91 2.69
C LEU A 45 1.97 -15.74 2.70
N GLU A 46 1.69 -16.51 1.63
CA GLU A 46 0.52 -17.39 1.59
C GLU A 46 0.60 -18.51 2.63
N ARG A 47 1.77 -19.12 2.84
CA ARG A 47 2.01 -20.09 3.91
C ARG A 47 1.74 -19.47 5.28
N GLY A 48 2.13 -18.23 5.49
CA GLY A 48 1.87 -17.43 6.69
C GLY A 48 0.45 -16.89 6.80
N LYS A 49 -0.46 -17.21 5.87
CA LYS A 49 -1.86 -16.78 5.87
C LYS A 49 -2.05 -15.26 5.83
N PHE A 50 -1.12 -14.54 5.25
CA PHE A 50 -1.24 -13.09 5.03
C PHE A 50 -2.45 -12.78 4.15
N ASP A 51 -3.10 -11.65 4.41
CA ASP A 51 -4.24 -11.19 3.60
C ASP A 51 -3.78 -10.78 2.21
N PHE A 52 -2.66 -10.06 2.11
CA PHE A 52 -2.14 -9.60 0.82
C PHE A 52 -0.64 -9.31 0.83
N ALA A 53 -0.04 -9.40 -0.36
CA ALA A 53 1.24 -8.77 -0.70
C ALA A 53 0.95 -7.37 -1.25
N PHE A 54 1.56 -6.34 -0.67
CA PHE A 54 1.37 -4.94 -1.05
C PHE A 54 2.57 -4.44 -1.83
N PHE A 55 2.36 -4.04 -3.08
CA PHE A 55 3.40 -3.49 -3.94
C PHE A 55 3.25 -1.97 -4.07
N ALA A 56 4.13 -1.23 -3.40
CA ALA A 56 4.30 0.19 -3.64
C ALA A 56 4.98 0.45 -4.99
N ASP A 57 4.71 1.61 -5.59
CA ASP A 57 5.29 2.03 -6.85
C ASP A 57 5.45 3.56 -6.92
N LEU A 58 6.43 3.99 -7.72
CA LEU A 58 6.65 5.37 -8.11
C LEU A 58 7.03 5.39 -9.59
N LEU A 59 6.41 6.28 -10.37
CA LEU A 59 6.50 6.29 -11.84
C LEU A 59 7.73 7.02 -12.39
N ALA A 60 8.70 7.32 -11.55
CA ALA A 60 9.96 7.96 -11.93
C ALA A 60 11.11 7.57 -11.00
N ALA A 61 12.30 7.48 -11.55
CA ALA A 61 13.50 7.45 -10.73
C ALA A 61 13.68 8.80 -10.00
N PRO A 62 14.08 8.80 -8.72
CA PRO A 62 14.26 10.02 -7.95
C PRO A 62 15.25 11.00 -8.59
N ASP A 63 14.90 12.29 -8.63
CA ASP A 63 15.79 13.37 -9.15
C ASP A 63 15.80 14.60 -8.25
N ARG A 64 15.15 14.54 -7.07
CA ARG A 64 14.97 15.71 -6.21
C ARG A 64 16.22 16.05 -5.40
N PHE A 65 16.96 15.06 -4.94
CA PHE A 65 18.21 15.24 -4.18
C PHE A 65 19.35 15.61 -5.12
N GLY A 66 19.88 16.82 -5.01
CA GLY A 66 20.94 17.34 -5.88
C GLY A 66 20.51 17.68 -7.30
N GLY A 67 19.23 17.58 -7.63
CA GLY A 67 18.67 17.92 -8.93
C GLY A 67 18.94 16.93 -10.05
N ASP A 68 19.48 15.72 -9.75
CA ASP A 68 19.75 14.66 -10.71
C ASP A 68 19.53 13.25 -10.14
N GLN A 69 19.74 12.24 -10.96
CA GLN A 69 19.53 10.83 -10.61
C GLN A 69 20.81 10.07 -10.25
N THR A 70 21.96 10.77 -10.14
CA THR A 70 23.28 10.14 -9.94
C THR A 70 23.37 9.38 -8.61
N GLU A 71 23.05 10.04 -7.51
CA GLU A 71 23.09 9.41 -6.18
C GLU A 71 21.99 8.36 -5.96
N PRO A 72 20.74 8.58 -6.40
CA PRO A 72 19.72 7.52 -6.41
C PRO A 72 20.17 6.22 -7.07
N PHE A 73 20.70 6.28 -8.29
CA PHE A 73 21.19 5.10 -9.01
C PHE A 73 22.42 4.48 -8.36
N ARG A 74 23.38 5.30 -7.92
CA ARG A 74 24.60 4.82 -7.25
C ARG A 74 24.28 4.01 -5.99
N ARG A 75 23.24 4.39 -5.24
CA ARG A 75 22.91 3.82 -3.95
C ARG A 75 21.77 2.81 -3.99
N GLY A 76 21.10 2.65 -5.13
CA GLY A 76 19.96 1.75 -5.27
C GLY A 76 18.82 2.11 -4.31
N THR A 77 18.42 3.39 -4.27
CA THR A 77 17.34 3.86 -3.39
C THR A 77 15.96 3.44 -3.91
N GLN A 78 14.92 3.71 -3.14
CA GLN A 78 13.54 3.44 -3.57
C GLN A 78 13.29 4.06 -4.96
N ALA A 79 12.61 3.31 -5.82
CA ALA A 79 12.27 3.69 -7.19
C ALA A 79 13.48 3.99 -8.12
N ALA A 80 14.74 3.79 -7.69
CA ALA A 80 15.86 3.89 -8.62
C ALA A 80 15.74 2.89 -9.78
N ALA A 81 15.22 1.69 -9.52
CA ALA A 81 14.93 0.68 -10.53
C ALA A 81 13.75 -0.18 -10.06
N THR A 82 12.63 -0.19 -10.78
CA THR A 82 11.41 -0.92 -10.44
C THR A 82 10.81 -1.60 -11.67
N LEU A 83 10.13 -2.74 -11.44
CA LEU A 83 9.22 -3.33 -12.41
C LEU A 83 7.80 -2.78 -12.18
N ASP A 84 6.97 -2.77 -13.24
CA ASP A 84 5.53 -2.45 -13.09
C ASP A 84 4.87 -3.52 -12.21
N PRO A 85 4.31 -3.15 -11.04
CA PRO A 85 3.75 -4.10 -10.10
C PRO A 85 2.51 -4.82 -10.63
N SER A 86 1.83 -4.31 -11.66
CA SER A 86 0.70 -5.01 -12.30
C SER A 86 1.15 -6.29 -13.00
N LEU A 87 2.34 -6.26 -13.62
CA LEU A 87 2.92 -7.42 -14.29
C LEU A 87 3.46 -8.44 -13.26
N VAL A 88 4.08 -7.95 -12.19
CA VAL A 88 4.52 -8.79 -11.07
C VAL A 88 3.31 -9.48 -10.42
N ALA A 89 2.19 -8.76 -10.23
CA ALA A 89 0.95 -9.31 -9.69
C ALA A 89 0.39 -10.44 -10.56
N ALA A 90 0.39 -10.27 -11.89
CA ALA A 90 -0.06 -11.31 -12.81
C ALA A 90 0.83 -12.58 -12.72
N SER A 91 2.15 -12.40 -12.59
CA SER A 91 3.09 -13.50 -12.39
C SER A 91 2.87 -14.21 -11.03
N LEU A 92 2.65 -13.43 -9.97
CA LEU A 92 2.42 -13.94 -8.62
C LEU A 92 1.10 -14.70 -8.50
N ALA A 93 0.07 -14.27 -9.23
CA ALA A 93 -1.23 -14.94 -9.29
C ALA A 93 -1.13 -16.39 -9.78
N ALA A 94 -0.15 -16.70 -10.62
CA ALA A 94 0.04 -18.05 -11.15
C ALA A 94 0.58 -19.06 -10.11
N VAL A 95 1.18 -18.60 -9.02
CA VAL A 95 1.85 -19.44 -8.01
C VAL A 95 1.20 -19.34 -6.62
N THR A 96 0.16 -18.54 -6.48
CA THR A 96 -0.63 -18.36 -5.25
C THR A 96 -2.10 -18.64 -5.51
N SER A 97 -2.84 -19.05 -4.48
CA SER A 97 -4.25 -19.44 -4.59
C SER A 97 -5.19 -18.68 -3.64
N ARG A 98 -4.64 -18.09 -2.59
CA ARG A 98 -5.39 -17.40 -1.53
C ARG A 98 -4.86 -16.00 -1.24
N LEU A 99 -3.54 -15.81 -1.32
CA LEU A 99 -2.90 -14.52 -1.06
C LEU A 99 -3.49 -13.42 -1.95
N GLY A 100 -3.97 -12.34 -1.34
CA GLY A 100 -4.33 -11.11 -2.04
C GLY A 100 -3.10 -10.40 -2.59
N ILE A 101 -3.28 -9.59 -3.62
CA ILE A 101 -2.19 -8.83 -4.24
C ILE A 101 -2.65 -7.39 -4.41
N ALA A 102 -2.05 -6.47 -3.67
CA ALA A 102 -2.33 -5.04 -3.74
C ALA A 102 -1.30 -4.35 -4.64
N VAL A 103 -1.79 -3.68 -5.66
CA VAL A 103 -0.98 -3.02 -6.69
C VAL A 103 -1.18 -1.52 -6.64
N THR A 104 -0.09 -0.77 -6.55
CA THR A 104 -0.12 0.69 -6.66
C THR A 104 -0.27 1.13 -8.11
N LYS A 105 -1.22 2.02 -8.36
CA LYS A 105 -1.38 2.69 -9.67
C LYS A 105 -1.91 4.10 -9.47
N SER A 106 -1.33 5.05 -10.22
CA SER A 106 -1.67 6.47 -10.12
C SER A 106 -3.04 6.79 -10.71
N ALA A 107 -3.85 7.56 -9.97
CA ALA A 107 -5.09 8.16 -10.48
C ALA A 107 -4.83 9.51 -11.21
N THR A 108 -3.58 9.96 -11.30
CA THR A 108 -3.22 11.23 -11.94
C THR A 108 -2.82 11.04 -13.41
N TYR A 109 -2.02 10.00 -13.72
CA TYR A 109 -1.36 9.85 -15.02
C TYR A 109 -1.97 8.78 -15.93
N PHE A 110 -2.99 8.04 -15.45
CA PHE A 110 -3.72 7.05 -16.25
C PHE A 110 -5.15 7.51 -16.52
N HIS A 111 -5.84 6.79 -17.40
CA HIS A 111 -7.25 7.03 -17.68
C HIS A 111 -8.11 5.99 -16.91
N PRO A 112 -9.27 6.37 -16.30
CA PRO A 112 -10.08 5.45 -15.52
C PRO A 112 -10.54 4.21 -16.31
N TYR A 113 -10.80 4.30 -17.61
CA TYR A 113 -11.16 3.13 -18.42
C TYR A 113 -9.99 2.14 -18.57
N GLU A 114 -8.77 2.64 -18.82
CA GLU A 114 -7.58 1.80 -18.91
C GLU A 114 -7.32 1.10 -17.56
N LEU A 115 -7.32 1.86 -16.47
CA LEU A 115 -7.12 1.31 -15.14
C LEU A 115 -8.19 0.28 -14.79
N ALA A 116 -9.46 0.57 -15.00
CA ALA A 116 -10.57 -0.35 -14.73
C ALA A 116 -10.40 -1.66 -15.52
N ARG A 117 -9.96 -1.58 -16.77
CA ARG A 117 -9.71 -2.76 -17.61
C ARG A 117 -8.54 -3.59 -17.11
N VAL A 118 -7.42 -2.97 -16.73
CA VAL A 118 -6.24 -3.68 -16.19
C VAL A 118 -6.60 -4.38 -14.88
N PHE A 119 -7.18 -3.65 -13.93
CA PHE A 119 -7.53 -4.21 -12.63
C PHE A 119 -8.69 -5.21 -12.69
N GLY A 120 -9.66 -5.03 -13.58
CA GLY A 120 -10.68 -6.04 -13.84
C GLY A 120 -10.06 -7.33 -14.40
N SER A 121 -9.10 -7.23 -15.33
CA SER A 121 -8.35 -8.40 -15.83
C SER A 121 -7.57 -9.11 -14.72
N LEU A 122 -6.84 -8.34 -13.90
CA LEU A 122 -6.11 -8.89 -12.76
C LEU A 122 -7.05 -9.56 -11.76
N ASP A 123 -8.22 -8.97 -11.51
CA ASP A 123 -9.19 -9.55 -10.58
C ASP A 123 -9.76 -10.89 -11.08
N HIS A 124 -10.03 -11.01 -12.38
CA HIS A 124 -10.38 -12.30 -12.98
C HIS A 124 -9.23 -13.32 -12.89
N LEU A 125 -8.00 -12.92 -13.27
CA LEU A 125 -6.83 -13.80 -13.25
C LEU A 125 -6.46 -14.25 -11.84
N THR A 126 -6.67 -13.41 -10.83
CA THR A 126 -6.45 -13.74 -9.42
C THR A 126 -7.65 -14.42 -8.77
N ARG A 127 -8.79 -14.54 -9.48
CA ARG A 127 -10.05 -15.07 -8.93
C ARG A 127 -10.55 -14.27 -7.73
N GLY A 128 -10.56 -12.92 -7.86
CA GLY A 128 -11.08 -12.02 -6.83
C GLY A 128 -10.09 -11.69 -5.71
N ARG A 129 -8.78 -11.63 -6.01
CA ARG A 129 -7.77 -11.37 -4.98
C ARG A 129 -6.93 -10.12 -5.22
N ILE A 130 -7.33 -9.26 -6.18
CA ILE A 130 -6.61 -8.02 -6.45
C ILE A 130 -7.10 -6.86 -5.58
N ALA A 131 -6.19 -5.97 -5.20
CA ALA A 131 -6.50 -4.67 -4.63
C ALA A 131 -5.78 -3.57 -5.41
N TRP A 132 -6.37 -2.39 -5.46
CA TRP A 132 -5.78 -1.19 -6.02
C TRP A 132 -5.38 -0.23 -4.91
N ASN A 133 -4.08 0.00 -4.74
CA ASN A 133 -3.58 1.10 -3.92
C ASN A 133 -3.61 2.39 -4.75
N ILE A 134 -4.50 3.29 -4.36
CA ILE A 134 -4.78 4.54 -5.05
C ILE A 134 -3.77 5.59 -4.62
N VAL A 135 -2.96 6.08 -5.56
CA VAL A 135 -2.04 7.20 -5.32
C VAL A 135 -2.33 8.35 -6.28
N THR A 136 -2.11 9.56 -5.83
CA THR A 136 -2.25 10.77 -6.63
C THR A 136 -0.92 11.26 -7.19
N SER A 137 0.13 10.41 -7.12
CA SER A 137 1.52 10.74 -7.44
C SER A 137 2.09 11.89 -6.57
N LEU A 138 3.40 12.06 -6.56
CA LEU A 138 4.05 12.97 -5.62
C LEU A 138 5.05 13.90 -6.30
N THR A 139 5.68 13.50 -7.41
CA THR A 139 6.91 14.14 -7.88
C THR A 139 6.78 14.85 -9.22
N GLN A 140 7.58 15.90 -9.39
CA GLN A 140 7.75 16.56 -10.67
C GLN A 140 8.34 15.62 -11.73
N ALA A 141 9.19 14.67 -11.35
CA ALA A 141 9.78 13.68 -12.24
C ALA A 141 8.69 12.78 -12.88
N GLU A 142 7.69 12.36 -12.11
CA GLU A 142 6.54 11.62 -12.65
C GLU A 142 5.79 12.46 -13.70
N ALA A 143 5.50 13.74 -13.40
CA ALA A 143 4.81 14.63 -14.34
C ALA A 143 5.55 14.73 -15.69
N ARG A 144 6.87 14.91 -15.65
CA ARG A 144 7.70 15.00 -16.87
C ARG A 144 7.70 13.71 -17.68
N ASN A 145 7.70 12.53 -17.02
CA ASN A 145 7.63 11.24 -17.71
C ASN A 145 6.31 11.05 -18.48
N PHE A 146 5.23 11.73 -18.05
CA PHE A 146 3.93 11.71 -18.71
C PHE A 146 3.66 12.96 -19.58
N GLY A 147 4.71 13.72 -19.91
CA GLY A 147 4.63 14.84 -20.86
C GLY A 147 4.02 16.13 -20.29
N HIS A 148 4.00 16.27 -18.95
CA HIS A 148 3.54 17.48 -18.29
C HIS A 148 4.72 18.35 -17.85
N ASP A 149 4.63 19.66 -18.05
CA ASP A 149 5.67 20.63 -17.63
C ASP A 149 5.73 20.77 -16.11
N ALA A 150 4.61 20.60 -15.44
CA ALA A 150 4.49 20.72 -13.98
C ALA A 150 3.58 19.65 -13.40
N HIS A 151 3.88 19.26 -12.15
CA HIS A 151 3.02 18.39 -11.36
C HIS A 151 1.75 19.16 -10.96
N VAL A 152 0.61 18.49 -11.07
CA VAL A 152 -0.69 19.05 -10.71
C VAL A 152 -0.74 19.37 -9.20
N GLY A 153 -1.35 20.49 -8.84
CA GLY A 153 -1.48 20.93 -7.46
C GLY A 153 -2.21 19.91 -6.55
N HIS A 154 -1.88 19.90 -5.26
CA HIS A 154 -2.37 18.89 -4.30
C HIS A 154 -3.89 18.75 -4.31
N GLU A 155 -4.64 19.84 -4.14
CA GLU A 155 -6.11 19.80 -4.08
C GLU A 155 -6.74 19.35 -5.42
N GLU A 156 -6.19 19.82 -6.53
CA GLU A 156 -6.67 19.42 -7.85
C GLU A 156 -6.43 17.92 -8.12
N ARG A 157 -5.29 17.37 -7.66
CA ARG A 157 -5.03 15.94 -7.79
C ARG A 157 -6.08 15.11 -7.07
N TYR A 158 -6.49 15.51 -5.87
CA TYR A 158 -7.54 14.81 -5.14
C TYR A 158 -8.91 15.01 -5.78
N ALA A 159 -9.24 16.19 -6.30
CA ALA A 159 -10.47 16.39 -7.05
C ALA A 159 -10.56 15.51 -8.30
N ARG A 160 -9.45 15.37 -9.02
CA ARG A 160 -9.34 14.43 -10.16
C ARG A 160 -9.44 12.97 -9.72
N ALA A 161 -8.81 12.60 -8.59
CA ALA A 161 -8.87 11.25 -8.06
C ALA A 161 -10.28 10.86 -7.60
N GLU A 162 -11.06 11.78 -7.03
CA GLU A 162 -12.49 11.57 -6.69
C GLU A 162 -13.29 11.15 -7.94
N GLU A 163 -13.18 11.91 -9.02
CA GLU A 163 -13.86 11.60 -10.26
C GLU A 163 -13.33 10.31 -10.91
N PHE A 164 -12.01 10.08 -10.84
CA PHE A 164 -11.37 8.87 -11.35
C PHE A 164 -11.92 7.61 -10.68
N VAL A 165 -11.91 7.57 -9.34
CA VAL A 165 -12.38 6.41 -8.57
C VAL A 165 -13.86 6.16 -8.82
N SER A 166 -14.70 7.20 -8.76
CA SER A 166 -16.13 7.10 -9.07
C SER A 166 -16.36 6.52 -10.46
N THR A 167 -15.61 6.98 -11.48
CA THR A 167 -15.72 6.49 -12.86
C THR A 167 -15.26 5.05 -12.99
N ALA A 168 -14.18 4.65 -12.32
CA ALA A 168 -13.70 3.27 -12.32
C ALA A 168 -14.72 2.31 -11.68
N ILE A 169 -15.35 2.72 -10.57
CA ILE A 169 -16.41 1.95 -9.91
C ILE A 169 -17.62 1.74 -10.85
N LYS A 170 -18.06 2.80 -11.54
CA LYS A 170 -19.14 2.69 -12.53
C LYS A 170 -18.79 1.71 -13.65
N LEU A 171 -17.55 1.71 -14.12
CA LEU A 171 -17.08 0.79 -15.15
C LEU A 171 -17.07 -0.67 -14.66
N TRP A 172 -16.62 -0.96 -13.44
CA TRP A 172 -16.67 -2.32 -12.87
C TRP A 172 -18.08 -2.80 -12.59
N SER A 173 -19.03 -1.88 -12.36
CA SER A 173 -20.45 -2.17 -12.13
C SER A 173 -21.27 -2.20 -13.41
N SER A 174 -20.67 -2.01 -14.61
CA SER A 174 -21.40 -1.90 -15.87
C SER A 174 -21.94 -3.21 -16.43
N TRP A 175 -21.68 -4.34 -15.76
CA TRP A 175 -22.24 -5.66 -16.07
C TRP A 175 -22.92 -6.22 -14.83
N ASP A 176 -24.14 -6.74 -14.97
CA ASP A 176 -24.79 -7.49 -13.91
C ASP A 176 -24.07 -8.81 -13.66
N ALA A 177 -24.19 -9.37 -12.45
CA ALA A 177 -23.47 -10.57 -12.07
C ALA A 177 -23.82 -11.80 -12.95
N ASP A 178 -25.05 -11.85 -13.47
CA ASP A 178 -25.60 -12.92 -14.27
C ASP A 178 -25.76 -12.55 -15.77
N ALA A 179 -25.07 -11.50 -16.22
CA ALA A 179 -25.14 -11.07 -17.62
C ALA A 179 -24.58 -12.11 -18.61
N VAL A 180 -23.55 -12.88 -18.20
CA VAL A 180 -22.96 -13.93 -19.04
C VAL A 180 -23.71 -15.24 -18.84
N THR A 181 -24.43 -15.69 -19.89
CA THR A 181 -25.18 -16.94 -19.88
C THR A 181 -24.38 -18.11 -20.48
N ALA A 182 -23.53 -17.83 -21.48
CA ALA A 182 -22.70 -18.79 -22.21
C ALA A 182 -23.52 -20.02 -22.70
N ASP A 183 -24.76 -19.81 -23.12
CA ASP A 183 -25.68 -20.87 -23.59
C ASP A 183 -25.24 -21.37 -24.97
N LYS A 184 -24.71 -22.58 -24.98
CA LYS A 184 -24.22 -23.23 -26.21
C LYS A 184 -25.33 -23.72 -27.14
N GLU A 185 -26.52 -23.98 -26.62
CA GLU A 185 -27.66 -24.49 -27.41
C GLU A 185 -28.29 -23.37 -28.23
N SER A 186 -28.56 -22.23 -27.60
CA SER A 186 -29.11 -21.05 -28.29
C SER A 186 -28.04 -20.23 -29.01
N GLY A 187 -26.75 -20.42 -28.70
CA GLY A 187 -25.65 -19.60 -29.21
C GLY A 187 -25.58 -18.19 -28.56
N ILE A 188 -26.31 -17.96 -27.47
CA ILE A 188 -26.34 -16.70 -26.75
C ILE A 188 -25.22 -16.72 -25.69
N TRP A 189 -24.27 -15.79 -25.80
CA TRP A 189 -23.14 -15.68 -24.85
C TRP A 189 -23.48 -14.83 -23.63
N ALA A 190 -24.20 -13.73 -23.81
CA ALA A 190 -24.59 -12.83 -22.73
C ALA A 190 -25.96 -12.20 -23.03
N ASP A 191 -26.63 -11.73 -21.98
CA ASP A 191 -27.87 -10.93 -22.09
C ASP A 191 -27.50 -9.44 -22.22
N PRO A 192 -27.72 -8.81 -23.39
CA PRO A 192 -27.34 -7.40 -23.58
C PRO A 192 -28.14 -6.43 -22.70
N SER A 193 -29.29 -6.81 -22.17
CA SER A 193 -30.09 -5.96 -21.27
C SER A 193 -29.48 -5.80 -19.90
N LYS A 194 -28.49 -6.67 -19.56
CA LYS A 194 -27.73 -6.68 -18.31
C LYS A 194 -26.33 -6.04 -18.46
N ILE A 195 -26.10 -5.30 -19.54
CA ILE A 195 -24.82 -4.62 -19.83
C ILE A 195 -25.12 -3.15 -20.07
N HIS A 196 -24.63 -2.29 -19.18
CA HIS A 196 -25.06 -0.91 -19.08
C HIS A 196 -23.98 0.07 -19.56
N PRO A 197 -24.26 0.98 -20.50
CA PRO A 197 -23.38 2.11 -20.79
C PRO A 197 -23.17 2.96 -19.55
N VAL A 198 -21.94 3.45 -19.34
CA VAL A 198 -21.61 4.32 -18.21
C VAL A 198 -21.86 5.78 -18.55
N ASP A 199 -21.61 6.16 -19.81
CA ASP A 199 -21.79 7.50 -20.40
C ASP A 199 -21.32 8.65 -19.47
N HIS A 200 -20.18 8.44 -18.79
CA HIS A 200 -19.61 9.43 -17.87
C HIS A 200 -19.07 10.63 -18.64
N ALA A 201 -19.49 11.82 -18.23
CA ALA A 201 -19.00 13.10 -18.75
C ALA A 201 -18.83 14.09 -17.59
N GLY A 202 -17.69 14.00 -16.92
CA GLY A 202 -17.34 14.84 -15.77
C GLY A 202 -16.43 16.01 -16.11
N ALA A 203 -15.86 16.62 -15.07
CA ALA A 203 -14.95 17.75 -15.20
C ALA A 203 -13.59 17.35 -15.77
N HIS A 204 -13.09 16.15 -15.44
CA HIS A 204 -11.76 15.69 -15.78
C HIS A 204 -11.77 14.50 -16.75
N TYR A 205 -12.80 13.67 -16.74
CA TYR A 205 -12.83 12.44 -17.52
C TYR A 205 -14.12 12.27 -18.32
N ARG A 206 -13.99 11.58 -19.45
CA ARG A 206 -15.13 11.15 -20.26
C ARG A 206 -14.92 9.71 -20.70
N THR A 207 -15.93 8.89 -20.50
CA THR A 207 -15.92 7.49 -20.97
C THR A 207 -17.33 7.01 -21.22
N ARG A 208 -17.53 6.33 -22.35
CA ARG A 208 -18.82 5.78 -22.67
C ARG A 208 -19.10 4.48 -21.92
N GLY A 209 -18.11 3.63 -21.73
CA GLY A 209 -18.37 2.26 -21.31
C GLY A 209 -19.26 1.48 -22.29
N PRO A 210 -19.82 0.35 -21.89
CA PRO A 210 -19.45 -0.38 -20.67
C PRO A 210 -17.98 -0.82 -20.66
N LEU A 211 -17.50 -1.34 -19.55
CA LEU A 211 -16.24 -2.05 -19.55
C LEU A 211 -16.39 -3.30 -20.45
N ASN A 212 -15.38 -3.62 -21.25
CA ASN A 212 -15.43 -4.80 -22.13
C ASN A 212 -15.02 -6.09 -21.40
N GLN A 213 -15.45 -6.24 -20.14
CA GLN A 213 -15.22 -7.38 -19.27
C GLN A 213 -16.44 -7.57 -18.37
N PRO A 214 -16.86 -8.82 -18.10
CA PRO A 214 -17.94 -9.09 -17.16
C PRO A 214 -17.49 -8.73 -15.74
N ARG A 215 -18.46 -8.66 -14.83
CA ARG A 215 -18.21 -8.46 -13.40
C ARG A 215 -17.23 -9.50 -12.86
N SER A 216 -16.23 -9.05 -12.11
CA SER A 216 -15.21 -9.92 -11.53
C SER A 216 -15.72 -10.63 -10.26
N PRO A 217 -15.01 -11.69 -9.77
CA PRO A 217 -15.49 -12.51 -8.66
C PRO A 217 -15.74 -11.75 -7.34
N GLN A 218 -15.00 -10.69 -7.05
CA GLN A 218 -15.27 -9.83 -5.88
C GLN A 218 -15.95 -8.50 -6.25
N HIS A 219 -16.61 -8.44 -7.42
CA HIS A 219 -17.29 -7.28 -7.99
C HIS A 219 -16.32 -6.22 -8.50
N ARG A 220 -15.46 -5.74 -7.67
CA ARG A 220 -14.38 -4.78 -7.96
C ARG A 220 -13.17 -5.05 -7.08
N PRO A 221 -11.97 -4.59 -7.48
CA PRO A 221 -10.79 -4.62 -6.63
C PRO A 221 -11.05 -3.99 -5.26
N VAL A 222 -10.44 -4.53 -4.21
CA VAL A 222 -10.38 -3.86 -2.91
C VAL A 222 -9.61 -2.56 -3.07
N LEU A 223 -10.13 -1.46 -2.52
CA LEU A 223 -9.52 -0.14 -2.61
C LEU A 223 -8.63 0.12 -1.40
N ILE A 224 -7.35 0.41 -1.65
CA ILE A 224 -6.37 0.73 -0.62
C ILE A 224 -5.87 2.16 -0.82
N GLN A 225 -5.44 2.83 0.25
CA GLN A 225 -4.87 4.17 0.19
C GLN A 225 -3.90 4.39 1.35
N ALA A 226 -2.97 5.35 1.22
CA ALA A 226 -1.96 5.70 2.22
C ALA A 226 -1.87 7.23 2.41
N GLY A 227 -2.96 7.88 2.82
CA GLY A 227 -3.01 9.34 2.98
C GLY A 227 -2.87 9.80 4.42
N SER A 228 -1.93 10.71 4.68
CA SER A 228 -1.70 11.31 5.99
C SER A 228 -2.13 12.78 6.10
N SER A 229 -2.29 13.50 4.96
CA SER A 229 -2.81 14.87 4.94
C SER A 229 -4.30 14.91 5.24
N GLU A 230 -4.85 16.08 5.61
CA GLU A 230 -6.29 16.23 5.85
C GLU A 230 -7.14 15.82 4.64
N THR A 231 -6.78 16.28 3.45
CA THR A 231 -7.41 15.87 2.19
C THR A 231 -7.25 14.38 1.93
N GLY A 232 -6.04 13.83 2.19
CA GLY A 232 -5.74 12.41 2.06
C GLY A 232 -6.56 11.53 3.01
N LYS A 233 -6.71 11.92 4.27
CA LYS A 233 -7.55 11.22 5.26
C LYS A 233 -9.03 11.25 4.88
N ASN A 234 -9.54 12.38 4.38
CA ASN A 234 -10.90 12.47 3.87
C ASN A 234 -11.12 11.54 2.67
N PHE A 235 -10.21 11.55 1.71
CA PHE A 235 -10.26 10.67 0.55
C PHE A 235 -10.19 9.20 0.95
N ALA A 236 -9.27 8.82 1.86
CA ALA A 236 -9.17 7.47 2.39
C ALA A 236 -10.46 7.02 3.08
N ALA A 237 -10.99 7.82 3.99
CA ALA A 237 -12.24 7.52 4.71
C ALA A 237 -13.44 7.38 3.76
N ARG A 238 -13.44 8.13 2.65
CA ARG A 238 -14.50 8.07 1.64
C ARG A 238 -14.42 6.81 0.77
N TRP A 239 -13.22 6.39 0.33
CA TRP A 239 -13.06 5.38 -0.69
C TRP A 239 -12.37 4.09 -0.24
N ALA A 240 -11.37 4.19 0.63
CA ALA A 240 -10.53 3.05 0.96
C ALA A 240 -11.24 2.03 1.85
N GLU A 241 -10.96 0.75 1.60
CA GLU A 241 -11.39 -0.39 2.41
C GLU A 241 -10.22 -0.89 3.27
N ALA A 242 -8.98 -0.55 2.87
CA ALA A 242 -7.80 -0.70 3.70
C ALA A 242 -6.94 0.57 3.60
N ILE A 243 -6.32 0.96 4.69
CA ILE A 243 -5.47 2.16 4.77
C ILE A 243 -4.12 1.75 5.34
N VAL A 244 -3.05 2.01 4.58
CA VAL A 244 -1.68 1.85 5.07
C VAL A 244 -1.25 3.12 5.78
N GLU A 245 -0.74 2.98 7.00
CA GLU A 245 -0.39 4.09 7.88
C GLU A 245 1.08 3.99 8.30
N ILE A 246 1.74 5.16 8.48
CA ILE A 246 3.13 5.30 8.89
C ILE A 246 3.22 6.36 9.99
N ASP A 247 3.02 5.97 11.25
CA ASP A 247 3.39 6.79 12.42
C ASP A 247 4.20 5.92 13.39
N PRO A 248 5.40 6.37 13.82
CA PRO A 248 6.24 5.60 14.72
C PRO A 248 5.69 5.48 16.15
N THR A 249 4.73 6.35 16.52
CA THR A 249 4.23 6.47 17.90
C THR A 249 2.87 5.81 18.09
N PRO A 250 2.63 5.12 19.22
CA PRO A 250 1.31 4.57 19.55
C PRO A 250 0.21 5.63 19.58
N GLU A 251 0.52 6.81 20.11
CA GLU A 251 -0.41 7.94 20.22
C GLU A 251 -0.83 8.45 18.83
N GLY A 252 0.14 8.57 17.90
CA GLY A 252 -0.12 8.99 16.52
C GLY A 252 -0.99 7.97 15.77
N ARG A 253 -0.67 6.67 15.90
CA ARG A 253 -1.45 5.59 15.27
C ARG A 253 -2.90 5.56 15.79
N ARG A 254 -3.09 5.69 17.11
CA ARG A 254 -4.43 5.75 17.71
C ARG A 254 -5.22 6.97 17.22
N ALA A 255 -4.59 8.15 17.23
CA ALA A 255 -5.24 9.38 16.76
C ALA A 255 -5.63 9.27 15.28
N TYR A 256 -4.78 8.67 14.45
CA TYR A 256 -5.10 8.41 13.05
C TYR A 256 -6.26 7.43 12.89
N TYR A 257 -6.23 6.31 13.64
CA TYR A 257 -7.27 5.28 13.62
C TYR A 257 -8.64 5.88 13.96
N ASP A 258 -8.73 6.60 15.07
CA ASP A 258 -9.98 7.21 15.51
C ASP A 258 -10.50 8.26 14.52
N ASP A 259 -9.62 9.08 13.95
CA ASP A 259 -9.95 10.11 12.99
C ASP A 259 -10.55 9.51 11.70
N VAL A 260 -9.87 8.54 11.06
CA VAL A 260 -10.36 7.96 9.80
C VAL A 260 -11.63 7.15 9.99
N LYS A 261 -11.79 6.43 11.11
CA LYS A 261 -13.03 5.72 11.45
C LYS A 261 -14.21 6.68 11.60
N SER A 262 -14.01 7.79 12.31
CA SER A 262 -15.01 8.84 12.48
C SER A 262 -15.40 9.47 11.13
N ARG A 263 -14.43 9.78 10.27
CA ARG A 263 -14.70 10.28 8.91
C ARG A 263 -15.49 9.29 8.05
N ALA A 264 -15.18 8.00 8.14
CA ALA A 264 -15.93 6.97 7.41
C ALA A 264 -17.41 6.96 7.79
N VAL A 265 -17.73 7.08 9.08
CA VAL A 265 -19.12 7.22 9.56
C VAL A 265 -19.78 8.45 8.95
N ASN A 266 -19.09 9.59 8.86
CA ASN A 266 -19.64 10.81 8.25
C ASN A 266 -19.97 10.64 6.75
N PHE A 267 -19.28 9.74 6.05
CA PHE A 267 -19.60 9.35 4.67
C PHE A 267 -20.70 8.26 4.57
N GLY A 268 -21.29 7.86 5.70
CA GLY A 268 -22.32 6.80 5.74
C GLY A 268 -21.78 5.39 5.49
N ARG A 269 -20.47 5.18 5.73
CA ARG A 269 -19.80 3.89 5.61
C ARG A 269 -19.72 3.17 6.96
N ASN A 270 -19.66 1.85 6.91
CA ASN A 270 -19.36 1.05 8.10
C ASN A 270 -17.88 1.20 8.48
N PRO A 271 -17.53 1.74 9.67
CA PRO A 271 -16.14 1.90 10.07
C PRO A 271 -15.38 0.56 10.18
N ASP A 272 -16.07 -0.56 10.40
CA ASP A 272 -15.44 -1.90 10.45
C ASP A 272 -15.00 -2.38 9.06
N HIS A 273 -15.50 -1.78 7.98
CA HIS A 273 -15.08 -2.07 6.61
C HIS A 273 -13.99 -1.11 6.11
N VAL A 274 -13.45 -0.26 6.97
CA VAL A 274 -12.28 0.59 6.71
C VAL A 274 -11.15 0.12 7.61
N LYS A 275 -10.32 -0.80 7.11
CA LYS A 275 -9.25 -1.44 7.89
C LYS A 275 -8.00 -0.57 7.92
N VAL A 276 -7.43 -0.32 9.10
CA VAL A 276 -6.20 0.48 9.27
C VAL A 276 -5.02 -0.45 9.56
N PHE A 277 -3.97 -0.28 8.77
CA PHE A 277 -2.76 -1.11 8.78
C PHE A 277 -1.52 -0.25 9.04
N PRO A 278 -1.12 0.01 10.29
CA PRO A 278 0.19 0.57 10.56
C PRO A 278 1.31 -0.40 10.12
N SER A 279 2.41 0.19 9.65
CA SER A 279 3.57 -0.54 9.15
C SER A 279 4.66 -0.65 10.21
N PHE A 280 5.40 -1.76 10.24
CA PHE A 280 6.55 -1.96 11.12
C PHE A 280 7.59 -2.90 10.49
N ILE A 281 8.82 -2.90 11.03
CA ILE A 281 9.90 -3.81 10.64
C ILE A 281 10.20 -4.75 11.81
N PRO A 282 10.02 -6.08 11.70
CA PRO A 282 10.36 -7.02 12.74
C PRO A 282 11.84 -7.44 12.69
N PHE A 283 12.47 -7.51 13.86
CA PHE A 283 13.76 -8.16 14.08
C PHE A 283 13.57 -9.28 15.11
N ILE A 284 13.62 -10.52 14.64
CA ILE A 284 13.26 -11.71 15.41
C ILE A 284 14.53 -12.52 15.70
N GLY A 285 14.73 -12.88 16.97
CA GLY A 285 15.82 -13.76 17.40
C GLY A 285 15.33 -14.87 18.33
N GLU A 286 16.13 -15.92 18.49
CA GLU A 286 15.86 -16.95 19.52
C GLU A 286 15.94 -16.36 20.95
N THR A 287 16.72 -15.30 21.10
CA THR A 287 16.83 -14.47 22.30
C THR A 287 16.75 -12.99 21.93
N GLU A 288 16.41 -12.14 22.91
CA GLU A 288 16.41 -10.69 22.72
C GLU A 288 17.79 -10.15 22.25
N SER A 289 18.89 -10.71 22.76
CA SER A 289 20.26 -10.33 22.36
C SER A 289 20.47 -10.57 20.87
N ILE A 290 20.11 -11.74 20.35
CA ILE A 290 20.22 -12.08 18.92
C ILE A 290 19.37 -11.15 18.07
N ALA A 291 18.13 -10.84 18.51
CA ALA A 291 17.27 -9.91 17.80
C ALA A 291 17.88 -8.51 17.71
N ARG A 292 18.47 -8.02 18.82
CA ARG A 292 19.16 -6.73 18.88
C ARG A 292 20.44 -6.71 18.04
N GLU A 293 21.18 -7.81 17.96
CA GLU A 293 22.34 -7.94 17.08
C GLU A 293 21.93 -7.88 15.59
N LYS A 294 20.86 -8.57 15.21
CA LYS A 294 20.28 -8.47 13.85
C LYS A 294 19.86 -7.03 13.53
N GLN A 295 19.19 -6.35 14.47
CA GLN A 295 18.78 -4.95 14.31
C GLN A 295 19.98 -4.02 14.16
N ALA A 296 20.98 -4.13 15.02
CA ALA A 296 22.18 -3.30 15.00
C ALA A 296 22.93 -3.48 13.68
N PHE A 297 23.13 -4.73 13.23
CA PHE A 297 23.76 -5.02 11.95
C PHE A 297 23.02 -4.40 10.77
N HIS A 298 21.67 -4.54 10.73
CA HIS A 298 20.86 -3.89 9.70
C HIS A 298 21.00 -2.36 9.75
N ASN A 299 20.92 -1.77 10.94
CA ASN A 299 20.96 -0.33 11.11
C ASN A 299 22.33 0.27 10.75
N GLU A 300 23.43 -0.47 10.91
CA GLU A 300 24.78 -0.08 10.46
C GLU A 300 24.92 -0.04 8.94
N LEU A 301 24.16 -0.87 8.21
CA LEU A 301 24.14 -0.85 6.75
C LEU A 301 23.40 0.37 6.17
N ALA A 302 22.60 1.06 6.98
CA ALA A 302 21.78 2.19 6.54
C ALA A 302 22.65 3.43 6.30
N ASP A 303 22.67 3.89 5.04
CA ASP A 303 23.42 5.07 4.62
C ASP A 303 22.56 6.32 4.72
N PRO A 304 23.00 7.37 5.48
CA PRO A 304 22.23 8.59 5.67
C PRO A 304 21.81 9.28 4.36
N ILE A 305 22.69 9.29 3.36
CA ILE A 305 22.40 9.92 2.06
C ILE A 305 21.25 9.19 1.35
N SER A 306 21.23 7.86 1.42
CA SER A 306 20.12 7.07 0.84
C SER A 306 18.77 7.43 1.48
N GLY A 307 18.74 7.65 2.78
CA GLY A 307 17.55 8.11 3.49
C GLY A 307 17.13 9.53 3.12
N LEU A 308 18.09 10.47 2.99
CA LEU A 308 17.81 11.83 2.59
C LEU A 308 17.33 11.93 1.15
N ILE A 309 17.80 11.07 0.23
CA ILE A 309 17.28 10.96 -1.14
C ILE A 309 15.78 10.65 -1.10
N THR A 310 15.39 9.65 -0.33
CA THR A 310 13.96 9.25 -0.25
C THR A 310 13.13 10.29 0.50
N LEU A 311 13.66 10.89 1.54
CA LEU A 311 13.01 12.00 2.23
C LEU A 311 12.81 13.20 1.29
N SER A 312 13.79 13.49 0.40
CA SER A 312 13.67 14.53 -0.63
C SER A 312 12.49 14.28 -1.58
N VAL A 313 12.28 13.01 -1.98
CA VAL A 313 11.12 12.60 -2.80
C VAL A 313 9.81 12.78 -2.04
N HIS A 314 9.72 12.28 -0.81
CA HIS A 314 8.49 12.29 -0.03
C HIS A 314 8.05 13.69 0.39
N THR A 315 8.98 14.63 0.49
CA THR A 315 8.70 16.01 0.89
C THR A 315 8.73 17.00 -0.26
N ASP A 316 9.11 16.55 -1.46
CA ASP A 316 9.41 17.40 -2.63
C ASP A 316 10.39 18.55 -2.27
N HIS A 317 11.45 18.21 -1.49
CA HIS A 317 12.43 19.16 -1.01
C HIS A 317 13.86 18.62 -1.19
N ASP A 318 14.79 19.46 -1.64
CA ASP A 318 16.18 19.07 -1.85
C ASP A 318 16.99 19.20 -0.56
N PHE A 319 17.29 18.08 0.09
CA PHE A 319 18.12 18.06 1.29
C PHE A 319 19.63 18.09 1.00
N SER A 320 20.07 17.98 -0.24
CA SER A 320 21.49 18.05 -0.61
C SER A 320 22.13 19.41 -0.35
N GLN A 321 21.30 20.45 -0.25
CA GLN A 321 21.75 21.84 -0.04
C GLN A 321 22.15 22.13 1.43
N TYR A 322 21.92 21.21 2.34
CA TYR A 322 22.24 21.39 3.77
C TYR A 322 23.46 20.57 4.18
N ASP A 323 24.17 21.06 5.22
CA ASP A 323 25.17 20.24 5.90
C ASP A 323 24.49 19.05 6.60
N LEU A 324 25.10 17.88 6.53
CA LEU A 324 24.57 16.67 7.18
C LEU A 324 24.49 16.81 8.71
N ASP A 325 25.37 17.61 9.31
CA ASP A 325 25.39 17.85 10.75
C ASP A 325 24.53 19.07 11.16
N ALA A 326 23.79 19.66 10.21
CA ALA A 326 22.82 20.71 10.52
C ALA A 326 21.68 20.16 11.40
N PRO A 327 21.26 20.92 12.44
CA PRO A 327 20.08 20.58 13.21
C PRO A 327 18.82 20.52 12.32
N VAL A 328 17.96 19.54 12.54
CA VAL A 328 16.70 19.40 11.77
C VAL A 328 15.80 20.63 11.93
N GLU A 329 15.88 21.30 13.07
CA GLU A 329 15.09 22.50 13.37
C GLU A 329 15.39 23.66 12.42
N ASP A 330 16.61 23.74 11.90
CA ASP A 330 17.06 24.82 10.98
C ASP A 330 16.57 24.57 9.54
N VAL A 331 16.01 23.42 9.26
CA VAL A 331 15.56 23.03 7.90
C VAL A 331 14.12 23.45 7.66
N GLN A 332 13.92 24.25 6.61
CA GLN A 332 12.59 24.67 6.17
C GLN A 332 12.17 23.92 4.90
N VAL A 333 11.22 23.00 5.05
CA VAL A 333 10.65 22.25 3.93
C VAL A 333 9.49 23.03 3.32
N THR A 334 9.55 23.21 2.01
CA THR A 334 8.53 23.96 1.24
C THR A 334 7.47 23.07 0.59
N GLY A 335 7.72 21.76 0.49
CA GLY A 335 6.83 20.76 -0.12
C GLY A 335 5.88 20.09 0.87
N THR A 336 5.66 18.79 0.70
CA THR A 336 4.78 17.97 1.56
C THR A 336 5.35 17.83 2.97
N GLN A 337 4.62 18.31 3.99
CA GLN A 337 5.17 18.44 5.33
C GLN A 337 4.86 17.26 6.27
N GLY A 338 3.94 16.36 5.91
CA GLY A 338 3.44 15.34 6.85
C GLY A 338 4.53 14.44 7.45
N LEU A 339 5.34 13.79 6.62
CA LEU A 339 6.43 12.93 7.09
C LEU A 339 7.59 13.73 7.70
N PHE A 340 7.86 14.94 7.21
CA PHE A 340 8.88 15.79 7.82
C PHE A 340 8.46 16.32 9.20
N ALA A 341 7.17 16.52 9.45
CA ALA A 341 6.66 16.85 10.77
C ALA A 341 6.91 15.72 11.79
N VAL A 342 6.86 14.46 11.36
CA VAL A 342 7.28 13.33 12.20
C VAL A 342 8.79 13.42 12.54
N ALA A 343 9.63 13.67 11.53
CA ALA A 343 11.07 13.83 11.73
C ALA A 343 11.39 14.99 12.71
N ARG A 344 10.68 16.12 12.60
CA ARG A 344 10.82 17.26 13.52
C ARG A 344 10.42 16.91 14.95
N ARG A 345 9.28 16.23 15.15
CA ARG A 345 8.87 15.79 16.52
C ARG A 345 9.90 14.86 17.17
N LEU A 346 10.53 13.99 16.39
CA LEU A 346 11.63 13.15 16.88
C LEU A 346 12.86 13.99 17.25
N SER A 347 13.20 14.99 16.43
CA SER A 347 14.33 15.90 16.69
C SER A 347 14.12 16.75 17.93
N GLU A 348 12.93 17.29 18.16
CA GLU A 348 12.61 18.07 19.37
C GLU A 348 12.91 17.31 20.67
N ARG A 349 12.77 15.98 20.65
CA ARG A 349 13.06 15.11 21.79
C ARG A 349 14.55 14.77 21.91
N ASP A 350 15.21 14.49 20.79
CA ASP A 350 16.51 13.80 20.75
C ASP A 350 17.64 14.69 20.15
N ASN A 351 17.36 15.96 19.80
CA ASN A 351 18.29 16.92 19.17
C ASN A 351 19.00 16.34 17.93
N LEU A 352 18.23 15.78 17.00
CA LEU A 352 18.76 15.06 15.85
C LEU A 352 19.29 16.02 14.77
N THR A 353 20.35 15.59 14.09
CA THR A 353 20.89 16.21 12.87
C THR A 353 20.23 15.63 11.61
N LEU A 354 20.45 16.26 10.45
CA LEU A 354 20.04 15.70 9.16
C LEU A 354 20.68 14.34 8.90
N ARG A 355 21.91 14.11 9.34
CA ARG A 355 22.59 12.81 9.28
C ARG A 355 21.80 11.74 10.03
N ASP A 356 21.33 12.07 11.23
CA ASP A 356 20.58 11.13 12.07
C ASP A 356 19.20 10.82 11.45
N ILE A 357 18.48 11.84 10.98
CA ILE A 357 17.22 11.65 10.27
C ILE A 357 17.42 10.85 8.97
N GLY A 358 18.47 11.16 8.20
CA GLY A 358 18.82 10.40 7.01
C GLY A 358 19.07 8.93 7.32
N ARG A 359 19.77 8.63 8.42
CA ARG A 359 20.01 7.25 8.88
C ARG A 359 18.72 6.57 9.30
N LEU A 360 17.89 7.21 10.12
CA LEU A 360 16.59 6.67 10.54
C LEU A 360 15.67 6.42 9.35
N TYR A 361 15.70 7.33 8.37
CA TYR A 361 14.93 7.18 7.14
C TYR A 361 15.43 6.01 6.28
N ALA A 362 16.75 5.84 6.17
CA ALA A 362 17.36 4.72 5.45
C ALA A 362 17.11 3.36 6.13
N GLN A 363 16.96 3.34 7.45
CA GLN A 363 16.64 2.13 8.20
C GLN A 363 15.23 1.60 7.94
N GLY A 364 14.29 2.48 7.56
CA GLY A 364 12.92 2.03 7.32
C GLY A 364 11.88 3.15 7.24
N VAL A 365 12.23 4.32 6.70
CA VAL A 365 11.27 5.43 6.49
C VAL A 365 10.54 5.81 7.80
N LEU A 366 11.26 5.85 8.90
CA LEU A 366 10.76 6.10 10.27
C LEU A 366 9.79 5.03 10.82
N LEU A 367 9.65 3.88 10.20
CA LEU A 367 8.80 2.81 10.74
C LEU A 367 9.31 2.32 12.10
N PRO A 368 8.42 1.98 13.03
CA PRO A 368 8.82 1.34 14.27
C PRO A 368 9.47 -0.02 13.99
N GLN A 369 10.53 -0.32 14.74
CA GLN A 369 11.20 -1.60 14.70
C GLN A 369 10.76 -2.45 15.88
N PHE A 370 10.07 -3.57 15.63
CA PHE A 370 9.66 -4.53 16.66
C PHE A 370 10.75 -5.57 16.84
N VAL A 371 11.38 -5.55 18.01
CA VAL A 371 12.61 -6.30 18.28
C VAL A 371 12.40 -7.25 19.47
N GLY A 372 12.82 -8.50 19.31
CA GLY A 372 12.80 -9.48 20.39
C GLY A 372 12.61 -10.90 19.90
N THR A 373 12.21 -11.78 20.82
CA THR A 373 11.78 -13.13 20.48
C THR A 373 10.42 -13.10 19.77
N ALA A 374 9.98 -14.23 19.25
CA ALA A 374 8.63 -14.35 18.67
C ALA A 374 7.53 -13.91 19.65
N THR A 375 7.69 -14.20 20.93
CA THR A 375 6.76 -13.78 21.99
C THR A 375 6.78 -12.27 22.16
N ASP A 376 7.96 -11.64 22.24
CA ASP A 376 8.09 -10.19 22.43
C ASP A 376 7.52 -9.40 21.25
N VAL A 377 7.73 -9.88 20.03
CA VAL A 377 7.14 -9.27 18.82
C VAL A 377 5.62 -9.44 18.79
N ALA A 378 5.12 -10.62 19.17
CA ALA A 378 3.68 -10.85 19.29
C ALA A 378 3.04 -10.00 20.39
N ASP A 379 3.73 -9.75 21.52
CA ASP A 379 3.26 -8.85 22.59
C ASP A 379 3.10 -7.40 22.06
N GLN A 380 4.07 -6.90 21.29
CA GLN A 380 4.02 -5.56 20.70
C GLN A 380 2.85 -5.44 19.70
N ILE A 381 2.63 -6.47 18.87
CA ILE A 381 1.49 -6.54 17.93
C ILE A 381 0.16 -6.58 18.69
N GLU A 382 0.04 -7.43 19.71
CA GLU A 382 -1.18 -7.57 20.51
C GLU A 382 -1.51 -6.28 21.26
N ALA A 383 -0.51 -5.63 21.87
CA ALA A 383 -0.68 -4.35 22.56
C ALA A 383 -1.22 -3.27 21.64
N SER A 384 -0.67 -3.12 20.44
CA SER A 384 -1.12 -2.16 19.44
C SER A 384 -2.53 -2.49 18.92
N PHE A 385 -2.81 -3.76 18.62
CA PHE A 385 -4.12 -4.22 18.15
C PHE A 385 -5.23 -4.02 19.18
N THR A 386 -4.99 -4.44 20.43
CA THR A 386 -5.96 -4.29 21.53
C THR A 386 -6.05 -2.86 22.03
N GLY A 387 -4.99 -2.07 21.84
CA GLY A 387 -4.93 -0.65 22.15
C GLY A 387 -5.76 0.25 21.23
N GLY A 388 -6.37 -0.29 20.15
CA GLY A 388 -7.18 0.48 19.21
C GLY A 388 -6.36 1.33 18.23
N GLU A 389 -5.16 0.83 17.86
CA GLU A 389 -4.27 1.50 16.91
C GLU A 389 -4.38 0.89 15.49
N ALA A 390 -4.96 -0.32 15.36
CA ALA A 390 -4.90 -1.10 14.13
C ALA A 390 -6.06 -2.09 13.98
N ASP A 391 -6.42 -2.41 12.74
CA ASP A 391 -7.20 -3.60 12.36
C ASP A 391 -6.29 -4.74 11.87
N GLY A 392 -5.09 -4.41 11.46
CA GLY A 392 -4.06 -5.30 10.97
C GLY A 392 -2.72 -4.58 10.88
N PHE A 393 -1.72 -5.21 10.29
CA PHE A 393 -0.38 -4.65 10.19
C PHE A 393 0.24 -4.90 8.82
N ILE A 394 1.03 -3.95 8.34
CA ILE A 394 1.95 -4.16 7.22
C ILE A 394 3.32 -4.56 7.77
N VAL A 395 3.73 -5.78 7.48
CA VAL A 395 5.07 -6.27 7.78
C VAL A 395 6.03 -5.82 6.68
N SER A 396 6.99 -4.99 7.02
CA SER A 396 8.06 -4.56 6.12
C SER A 396 9.32 -5.38 6.35
N SER A 397 10.01 -5.73 5.26
CA SER A 397 11.19 -6.57 5.32
C SER A 397 12.46 -5.75 5.52
N ALA A 398 13.26 -6.08 6.53
CA ALA A 398 14.64 -5.61 6.66
C ALA A 398 15.58 -6.34 5.67
N GLN A 399 15.26 -7.59 5.36
CA GLN A 399 16.00 -8.47 4.45
C GLN A 399 15.01 -9.43 3.78
N THR A 400 14.94 -9.40 2.45
CA THR A 400 14.00 -10.23 1.68
C THR A 400 14.71 -11.44 1.07
N PRO A 401 14.19 -12.67 1.24
CA PRO A 401 12.92 -13.04 1.87
C PRO A 401 13.02 -13.39 3.37
N GLY A 402 14.21 -13.30 3.97
CA GLY A 402 14.51 -13.82 5.32
C GLY A 402 13.59 -13.27 6.40
N THR A 403 13.33 -11.96 6.44
CA THR A 403 12.43 -11.36 7.43
C THR A 403 11.01 -11.97 7.37
N PHE A 404 10.49 -12.20 6.16
CA PHE A 404 9.17 -12.83 6.01
C PHE A 404 9.18 -14.29 6.46
N ASN A 405 10.26 -15.04 6.18
CA ASN A 405 10.41 -16.41 6.70
C ASN A 405 10.40 -16.43 8.21
N ASP A 406 11.26 -15.61 8.87
CA ASP A 406 11.33 -15.56 10.33
C ASP A 406 9.96 -15.19 10.94
N PHE A 407 9.28 -14.22 10.36
CA PHE A 407 7.95 -13.79 10.84
C PHE A 407 6.89 -14.91 10.70
N VAL A 408 6.85 -15.56 9.54
CA VAL A 408 5.90 -16.64 9.24
C VAL A 408 6.18 -17.88 10.08
N ASP A 409 7.45 -18.21 10.31
CA ASP A 409 7.83 -19.44 11.01
C ASP A 409 7.76 -19.30 12.54
N TYR A 410 7.93 -18.10 13.08
CA TYR A 410 8.01 -17.90 14.53
C TYR A 410 6.87 -17.04 15.10
N VAL A 411 6.54 -15.90 14.49
CA VAL A 411 5.55 -14.96 15.05
C VAL A 411 4.12 -15.36 14.71
N VAL A 412 3.86 -15.77 13.46
CA VAL A 412 2.51 -16.19 13.03
C VAL A 412 1.95 -17.32 13.91
N PRO A 413 2.71 -18.41 14.22
CA PRO A 413 2.21 -19.45 15.10
C PRO A 413 1.87 -18.94 16.51
N GLU A 414 2.62 -17.97 17.02
CA GLU A 414 2.35 -17.38 18.33
C GLU A 414 1.06 -16.54 18.31
N LEU A 415 0.85 -15.73 17.29
CA LEU A 415 -0.41 -14.98 17.10
C LEU A 415 -1.61 -15.92 16.94
N GLN A 416 -1.44 -17.04 16.24
CA GLN A 416 -2.47 -18.08 16.09
C GLN A 416 -2.76 -18.81 17.40
N ARG A 417 -1.73 -19.08 18.23
CA ARG A 417 -1.88 -19.68 19.55
C ARG A 417 -2.68 -18.80 20.50
N ARG A 418 -2.49 -17.47 20.41
CA ARG A 418 -3.24 -16.45 21.16
C ARG A 418 -4.67 -16.25 20.65
N GLY A 419 -5.03 -16.80 19.49
CA GLY A 419 -6.34 -16.60 18.86
C GLY A 419 -6.50 -15.21 18.22
N LEU A 420 -5.40 -14.48 18.04
CA LEU A 420 -5.37 -13.15 17.46
C LEU A 420 -5.39 -13.18 15.91
N PHE A 421 -4.91 -14.26 15.31
CA PHE A 421 -4.79 -14.40 13.86
C PHE A 421 -5.37 -15.74 13.37
N ARG A 422 -5.82 -15.75 12.12
CA ARG A 422 -6.42 -16.92 11.47
C ARG A 422 -5.45 -18.10 11.39
N ARG A 423 -5.98 -19.32 11.51
CA ARG A 423 -5.23 -20.57 11.29
C ARG A 423 -5.27 -20.99 9.82
N ASP A 424 -6.32 -20.64 9.11
CA ASP A 424 -6.47 -20.87 7.69
C ASP A 424 -7.35 -19.78 7.07
N TYR A 425 -7.31 -19.67 5.74
CA TYR A 425 -8.14 -18.73 5.02
C TYR A 425 -9.62 -19.15 5.08
N GLU A 426 -10.48 -18.19 5.36
CA GLU A 426 -11.92 -18.30 5.19
C GLU A 426 -12.32 -17.55 3.91
N GLY A 427 -13.13 -18.17 3.05
CA GLY A 427 -13.46 -17.60 1.75
C GLY A 427 -12.38 -17.79 0.69
N SER A 428 -12.55 -17.15 -0.46
CA SER A 428 -11.71 -17.29 -1.66
C SER A 428 -11.21 -15.97 -2.22
N THR A 429 -11.87 -14.87 -1.87
CA THR A 429 -11.55 -13.52 -2.34
C THR A 429 -10.85 -12.71 -1.27
N LEU A 430 -10.12 -11.67 -1.70
CA LEU A 430 -9.46 -10.75 -0.74
C LEU A 430 -10.51 -10.02 0.13
N ARG A 431 -11.65 -9.66 -0.45
CA ARG A 431 -12.75 -9.02 0.27
C ARG A 431 -13.25 -9.88 1.43
N GLU A 432 -13.44 -11.19 1.18
CA GLU A 432 -13.82 -12.15 2.23
C GLU A 432 -12.73 -12.29 3.29
N HIS A 433 -11.46 -12.37 2.90
CA HIS A 433 -10.34 -12.49 3.84
C HIS A 433 -10.26 -11.28 4.79
N LEU A 434 -10.58 -10.08 4.31
CA LEU A 434 -10.59 -8.85 5.10
C LEU A 434 -11.90 -8.65 5.89
N GLY A 435 -12.89 -9.55 5.73
CA GLY A 435 -14.20 -9.41 6.37
C GLY A 435 -14.93 -8.14 5.94
N LEU A 436 -14.77 -7.73 4.69
CA LEU A 436 -15.48 -6.62 4.09
C LEU A 436 -16.88 -7.04 3.65
N GLY A 437 -17.82 -6.11 3.64
CA GLY A 437 -19.15 -6.31 3.12
C GLY A 437 -19.19 -6.44 1.59
N ASP A 438 -20.40 -6.52 1.04
CA ASP A 438 -20.56 -6.44 -0.41
C ASP A 438 -19.94 -5.15 -0.96
N ALA A 439 -19.28 -5.25 -2.10
CA ALA A 439 -18.55 -4.14 -2.68
C ALA A 439 -19.43 -2.92 -2.98
N HIS A 440 -20.71 -3.13 -3.21
CA HIS A 440 -21.69 -2.08 -3.43
C HIS A 440 -22.11 -1.41 -2.13
N ASP A 441 -22.34 -2.19 -1.07
CA ASP A 441 -22.79 -1.67 0.23
C ASP A 441 -21.71 -0.83 0.94
N ASP A 442 -20.44 -1.06 0.61
CA ASP A 442 -19.30 -0.31 1.15
C ASP A 442 -19.02 1.02 0.45
N LEU A 443 -19.82 1.40 -0.55
CA LEU A 443 -19.68 2.69 -1.21
C LEU A 443 -20.19 3.85 -0.31
N PRO A 444 -19.68 5.09 -0.50
CA PRO A 444 -20.24 6.29 0.12
C PRO A 444 -21.75 6.43 -0.20
N ALA A 445 -22.51 6.94 0.75
CA ALA A 445 -23.97 7.01 0.63
C ALA A 445 -24.46 7.80 -0.59
N ASP A 446 -23.75 8.85 -0.99
CA ASP A 446 -24.05 9.68 -2.15
C ASP A 446 -23.74 9.00 -3.51
N ILE A 447 -22.87 8.00 -3.52
CA ILE A 447 -22.52 7.24 -4.74
C ILE A 447 -23.36 5.97 -4.85
N ARG A 448 -23.80 5.40 -3.73
CA ARG A 448 -24.57 4.15 -3.67
C ARG A 448 -25.87 4.21 -4.50
N GLY A 449 -26.52 5.38 -4.51
CA GLY A 449 -27.75 5.60 -5.31
C GLY A 449 -27.51 5.56 -6.83
N ASP A 450 -26.43 6.14 -7.31
CA ASP A 450 -26.05 6.16 -8.73
C ASP A 450 -25.62 4.76 -9.22
N ALA A 451 -24.94 4.01 -8.38
CA ALA A 451 -24.52 2.64 -8.72
C ALA A 451 -25.71 1.65 -8.77
N HIS A 452 -26.80 1.91 -8.00
CA HIS A 452 -28.05 1.12 -8.11
C HIS A 452 -28.76 1.32 -9.46
N GLN A 453 -28.68 2.51 -10.06
CA GLN A 453 -29.26 2.76 -11.38
C GLN A 453 -28.54 2.04 -12.52
N LEU A 454 -27.29 1.61 -12.28
CA LEU A 454 -26.49 0.82 -13.22
C LEU A 454 -26.55 -0.69 -12.94
N ALA A 455 -27.11 -1.11 -11.80
CA ALA A 455 -27.16 -2.53 -11.37
C ALA A 455 -28.61 -3.09 -11.28
N GLY A 456 -29.60 -2.32 -11.73
CA GLY A 456 -31.04 -2.68 -11.68
C GLY A 456 -31.62 -3.11 -13.01
#